data_486d2d58476b56138ed63691f92ca536
#
_entry.id   486d2d58476b56138ed63691f92ca536
#
_cell.length_a   1.000
_cell.length_b   1.000
_cell.length_c   1.000
_cell.angle_alpha   90.00
_cell.angle_beta   90.00
_cell.angle_gamma   90.00
#
_symmetry.space_group_name_H-M   'P 1'
#
loop_
_entity.id
_entity.type
_entity.pdbx_description
1 polymer ?
#
loop_
_entity_poly.entity_id
_entity_poly.type
_entity_poly.pdbx_seq_one_letter_code
_entity_poly.pdbx_strand_id
1 'polypeptide(L)'
;MNRDSVKQEILSLPYNNILAMLPTSFGKSYIGIKWCEKHHPNSILIVVPRLVLIQNWKDEFIKWDKKELLDKVTFSTYAGIHKVGKVYECTIFDEAHHISPRVVEIIKTIKSPYNILLSATVKAQYIDSLKRVFNNLYCYRISAKEAINNNILPDPKVFLLPLTLDTKHKTETIILHPNGKLNATCSYEKRWEYFKKKNVKVTIQCTESQKYLDMSGSIERLKNMAITTGSQVRKNQWLHKAGERLKWLSNLKNAIIPRILLELKDERVLTFCNSIQQTEILGKNCINSKNKKSTQTLKDFNDGLINHITACNMVNEGVNLSNCRIGLYANLNSSDVIIIQRLGRILRHPSPIIIIPYFKHTRDEEIVKKMTVNYNPELIYTIKSIKDIKL
;
A
#
# COMPACT_ATOMS: atom_id res chain seq x y z
N MET A 1 8.85 11.40 -23.70
CA MET A 1 8.02 10.17 -23.63
C MET A 1 6.73 10.54 -22.90
N ASN A 2 5.55 10.18 -23.41
CA ASN A 2 4.28 10.46 -22.73
C ASN A 2 3.54 9.16 -22.40
N ARG A 3 2.45 9.23 -21.62
CA ARG A 3 1.68 8.02 -21.22
C ARG A 3 1.20 7.20 -22.41
N ASP A 4 0.78 7.86 -23.47
CA ASP A 4 0.20 7.18 -24.62
C ASP A 4 1.26 6.53 -25.50
N SER A 5 2.45 7.15 -25.63
CA SER A 5 3.58 6.51 -26.34
C SER A 5 4.03 5.22 -25.65
N VAL A 6 4.07 5.18 -24.31
CA VAL A 6 4.40 3.96 -23.55
C VAL A 6 3.32 2.87 -23.71
N LYS A 7 2.04 3.25 -23.71
CA LYS A 7 0.96 2.29 -23.95
C LYS A 7 1.06 1.69 -25.35
N GLN A 8 1.33 2.52 -26.37
CA GLN A 8 1.53 2.07 -27.73
C GLN A 8 2.76 1.15 -27.85
N GLU A 9 3.86 1.51 -27.20
CA GLU A 9 5.06 0.68 -27.16
C GLU A 9 4.77 -0.71 -26.62
N ILE A 10 4.08 -0.83 -25.46
CA ILE A 10 3.70 -2.12 -24.88
C ILE A 10 2.82 -2.91 -25.83
N LEU A 11 1.85 -2.28 -26.47
CA LEU A 11 0.93 -2.95 -27.39
C LEU A 11 1.59 -3.35 -28.71
N SER A 12 2.67 -2.69 -29.13
CA SER A 12 3.44 -3.02 -30.34
C SER A 12 4.45 -4.14 -30.13
N LEU A 13 4.74 -4.53 -28.88
CA LEU A 13 5.70 -5.59 -28.61
C LEU A 13 5.32 -6.89 -29.30
N PRO A 14 6.30 -7.63 -29.89
CA PRO A 14 6.06 -8.89 -30.62
C PRO A 14 5.99 -10.10 -29.69
N TYR A 15 5.47 -9.94 -28.47
CA TYR A 15 5.40 -11.00 -27.46
C TYR A 15 3.95 -11.33 -27.13
N ASN A 16 3.65 -12.60 -26.99
CA ASN A 16 2.32 -13.09 -26.61
C ASN A 16 2.12 -13.11 -25.09
N ASN A 17 3.20 -13.03 -24.31
CA ASN A 17 3.19 -13.04 -22.86
C ASN A 17 3.96 -11.81 -22.36
N ILE A 18 3.27 -10.87 -21.72
CA ILE A 18 3.87 -9.62 -21.23
C ILE A 18 3.56 -9.43 -19.75
N LEU A 19 4.60 -9.16 -18.96
CA LEU A 19 4.48 -8.62 -17.63
C LEU A 19 4.75 -7.10 -17.68
N ALA A 20 3.71 -6.31 -17.61
CA ALA A 20 3.81 -4.84 -17.61
C ALA A 20 3.83 -4.31 -16.17
N MET A 21 5.02 -3.91 -15.70
CA MET A 21 5.23 -3.29 -14.40
C MET A 21 5.21 -1.77 -14.53
N LEU A 22 4.05 -1.18 -14.28
CA LEU A 22 3.76 0.23 -14.48
C LEU A 22 3.26 0.87 -13.18
N PRO A 23 3.63 2.13 -12.89
CA PRO A 23 3.09 2.84 -11.73
C PRO A 23 1.56 2.83 -11.71
N THR A 24 0.99 3.00 -10.53
CA THR A 24 -0.45 3.24 -10.40
C THR A 24 -0.82 4.52 -11.16
N SER A 25 -2.06 4.61 -11.63
CA SER A 25 -2.57 5.71 -12.47
C SER A 25 -2.02 5.78 -13.90
N PHE A 26 -1.28 4.76 -14.34
CA PHE A 26 -0.74 4.69 -15.70
C PHE A 26 -1.78 4.30 -16.76
N GLY A 27 -2.94 3.79 -16.33
CA GLY A 27 -3.98 3.30 -17.24
C GLY A 27 -3.80 1.81 -17.59
N LYS A 28 -3.42 0.98 -16.61
CA LYS A 28 -3.22 -0.47 -16.79
C LYS A 28 -4.45 -1.17 -17.38
N SER A 29 -5.66 -0.81 -16.91
CA SER A 29 -6.91 -1.39 -17.43
C SER A 29 -7.10 -1.09 -18.92
N TYR A 30 -6.77 0.13 -19.36
CA TYR A 30 -6.79 0.50 -20.79
C TYR A 30 -5.85 -0.41 -21.60
N ILE A 31 -4.63 -0.63 -21.11
CA ILE A 31 -3.66 -1.52 -21.81
C ILE A 31 -4.24 -2.92 -21.93
N GLY A 32 -4.85 -3.46 -20.85
CA GLY A 32 -5.48 -4.79 -20.88
C GLY A 32 -6.64 -4.88 -21.89
N ILE A 33 -7.50 -3.84 -21.95
CA ILE A 33 -8.60 -3.79 -22.93
C ILE A 33 -8.06 -3.75 -24.36
N LYS A 34 -7.06 -2.88 -24.63
CA LYS A 34 -6.43 -2.77 -25.95
C LYS A 34 -5.62 -4.01 -26.32
N TRP A 35 -5.11 -4.74 -25.34
CA TRP A 35 -4.50 -6.06 -25.56
C TRP A 35 -5.51 -7.06 -26.10
N CYS A 36 -6.71 -7.11 -25.49
CA CYS A 36 -7.79 -7.94 -26.01
C CYS A 36 -8.24 -7.49 -27.42
N GLU A 37 -8.38 -6.19 -27.64
CA GLU A 37 -8.74 -5.64 -28.95
C GLU A 37 -7.74 -6.06 -30.03
N LYS A 38 -6.45 -5.99 -29.75
CA LYS A 38 -5.38 -6.40 -30.69
C LYS A 38 -5.47 -7.87 -31.12
N HIS A 39 -5.87 -8.75 -30.21
CA HIS A 39 -5.88 -10.19 -30.44
C HIS A 39 -7.25 -10.76 -30.84
N HIS A 40 -8.31 -9.95 -30.83
CA HIS A 40 -9.67 -10.32 -31.23
C HIS A 40 -10.18 -11.65 -30.63
N PRO A 41 -10.02 -11.91 -29.31
CA PRO A 41 -10.38 -13.20 -28.73
C PRO A 41 -11.89 -13.42 -28.67
N ASN A 42 -12.29 -14.70 -28.70
CA ASN A 42 -13.67 -15.14 -28.45
C ASN A 42 -13.91 -15.47 -26.98
N SER A 43 -12.85 -15.68 -26.21
CA SER A 43 -12.93 -15.93 -24.77
C SER A 43 -11.80 -15.24 -24.01
N ILE A 44 -12.18 -14.50 -22.96
CA ILE A 44 -11.28 -13.69 -22.16
C ILE A 44 -11.41 -14.10 -20.68
N LEU A 45 -10.29 -14.30 -20.00
CA LEU A 45 -10.26 -14.42 -18.55
C LEU A 45 -9.61 -13.18 -17.93
N ILE A 46 -10.29 -12.51 -17.01
CA ILE A 46 -9.71 -11.42 -16.21
C ILE A 46 -9.67 -11.83 -14.74
N VAL A 47 -8.46 -11.90 -14.18
CA VAL A 47 -8.22 -12.26 -12.79
C VAL A 47 -7.82 -11.04 -11.99
N VAL A 48 -8.59 -10.75 -10.94
CA VAL A 48 -8.40 -9.58 -10.08
C VAL A 48 -8.18 -10.00 -8.63
N PRO A 49 -7.56 -9.17 -7.76
CA PRO A 49 -7.36 -9.53 -6.36
C PRO A 49 -8.65 -9.54 -5.52
N ARG A 50 -9.66 -8.72 -5.89
CA ARG A 50 -10.90 -8.55 -5.12
C ARG A 50 -12.12 -8.38 -6.01
N LEU A 51 -13.27 -8.83 -5.52
CA LEU A 51 -14.55 -8.76 -6.26
C LEU A 51 -14.94 -7.33 -6.66
N VAL A 52 -14.66 -6.34 -5.83
CA VAL A 52 -14.96 -4.93 -6.13
C VAL A 52 -14.29 -4.42 -7.41
N LEU A 53 -13.15 -5.00 -7.79
CA LEU A 53 -12.44 -4.63 -9.01
C LEU A 53 -13.12 -5.14 -10.28
N ILE A 54 -13.96 -6.16 -10.17
CA ILE A 54 -14.75 -6.67 -11.32
C ILE A 54 -15.65 -5.55 -11.87
N GLN A 55 -16.34 -4.81 -10.97
CA GLN A 55 -17.17 -3.70 -11.42
C GLN A 55 -16.35 -2.60 -12.09
N ASN A 56 -15.18 -2.27 -11.52
CA ASN A 56 -14.31 -1.26 -12.13
C ASN A 56 -13.84 -1.67 -13.54
N TRP A 57 -13.53 -2.95 -13.76
CA TRP A 57 -13.18 -3.46 -15.08
C TRP A 57 -14.38 -3.35 -16.06
N LYS A 58 -15.60 -3.69 -15.62
CA LYS A 58 -16.81 -3.53 -16.43
C LYS A 58 -17.03 -2.07 -16.82
N ASP A 59 -16.89 -1.16 -15.86
CA ASP A 59 -17.02 0.28 -16.09
C ASP A 59 -15.97 0.81 -17.07
N GLU A 60 -14.71 0.31 -17.00
CA GLU A 60 -13.67 0.67 -17.97
C GLU A 60 -13.98 0.14 -19.38
N PHE A 61 -14.49 -1.09 -19.54
CA PHE A 61 -14.93 -1.58 -20.86
C PHE A 61 -16.03 -0.70 -21.47
N ILE A 62 -17.00 -0.30 -20.65
CA ILE A 62 -18.09 0.59 -21.07
C ILE A 62 -17.54 1.98 -21.47
N LYS A 63 -16.68 2.54 -20.64
CA LYS A 63 -16.04 3.84 -20.86
C LYS A 63 -15.26 3.92 -22.17
N TRP A 64 -14.63 2.82 -22.57
CA TRP A 64 -13.83 2.74 -23.80
C TRP A 64 -14.62 2.19 -24.99
N ASP A 65 -15.95 2.09 -24.86
CA ASP A 65 -16.86 1.59 -25.89
C ASP A 65 -16.48 0.18 -26.41
N LYS A 66 -16.19 -0.73 -25.47
CA LYS A 66 -15.79 -2.11 -25.76
C LYS A 66 -16.74 -3.14 -25.14
N LYS A 67 -18.04 -2.88 -25.22
CA LYS A 67 -19.10 -3.78 -24.68
C LYS A 67 -19.06 -5.16 -25.30
N GLU A 68 -18.82 -5.26 -26.60
CA GLU A 68 -18.70 -6.54 -27.31
C GLU A 68 -17.61 -7.46 -26.76
N LEU A 69 -16.47 -6.86 -26.33
CA LEU A 69 -15.42 -7.60 -25.65
C LEU A 69 -15.85 -8.02 -24.24
N LEU A 70 -16.59 -7.16 -23.53
CA LEU A 70 -17.05 -7.44 -22.18
C LEU A 70 -17.95 -8.69 -22.10
N ASP A 71 -18.79 -8.92 -23.13
CA ASP A 71 -19.66 -10.09 -23.21
C ASP A 71 -18.87 -11.42 -23.32
N LYS A 72 -17.62 -11.36 -23.74
CA LYS A 72 -16.72 -12.51 -23.86
C LYS A 72 -15.86 -12.72 -22.59
N VAL A 73 -16.02 -11.89 -21.54
CA VAL A 73 -15.16 -11.91 -20.35
C VAL A 73 -15.71 -12.79 -19.25
N THR A 74 -14.90 -13.74 -18.82
CA THR A 74 -15.05 -14.43 -17.54
C THR A 74 -14.23 -13.72 -16.48
N PHE A 75 -14.86 -13.25 -15.43
CA PHE A 75 -14.15 -12.62 -14.29
C PHE A 75 -13.92 -13.62 -13.16
N SER A 76 -12.73 -13.55 -12.56
CA SER A 76 -12.40 -14.32 -11.37
C SER A 76 -11.53 -13.51 -10.41
N THR A 77 -11.43 -13.98 -9.17
CA THR A 77 -10.40 -13.52 -8.24
C THR A 77 -9.27 -14.53 -8.16
N TYR A 78 -8.08 -14.11 -7.67
CA TYR A 78 -6.98 -15.05 -7.41
C TYR A 78 -7.37 -16.19 -6.45
N ALA A 79 -8.28 -15.93 -5.50
CA ALA A 79 -8.81 -16.96 -4.61
C ALA A 79 -9.78 -17.91 -5.33
N GLY A 80 -10.52 -17.43 -6.31
CA GLY A 80 -11.54 -18.18 -7.07
C GLY A 80 -11.05 -18.80 -8.36
N ILE A 81 -9.80 -18.56 -8.78
CA ILE A 81 -9.24 -18.97 -10.08
C ILE A 81 -9.31 -20.50 -10.33
N HIS A 82 -9.36 -21.31 -9.28
CA HIS A 82 -9.49 -22.77 -9.37
C HIS A 82 -10.86 -23.22 -9.88
N LYS A 83 -11.86 -22.33 -9.95
CA LYS A 83 -13.23 -22.60 -10.37
C LYS A 83 -13.51 -22.25 -11.83
N VAL A 84 -12.58 -21.57 -12.51
CA VAL A 84 -12.78 -21.15 -13.90
C VAL A 84 -12.42 -22.25 -14.89
N GLY A 85 -12.86 -22.08 -16.13
CA GLY A 85 -12.47 -22.94 -17.25
C GLY A 85 -10.96 -22.95 -17.46
N LYS A 86 -10.47 -23.94 -18.20
CA LYS A 86 -9.02 -24.14 -18.41
C LYS A 86 -8.51 -23.66 -19.77
N VAL A 87 -9.39 -23.15 -20.61
CA VAL A 87 -9.03 -22.72 -21.98
C VAL A 87 -9.63 -21.34 -22.23
N TYR A 88 -8.79 -20.40 -22.55
CA TYR A 88 -9.14 -19.03 -22.96
C TYR A 88 -8.23 -18.60 -24.08
N GLU A 89 -8.69 -17.70 -24.95
CA GLU A 89 -7.84 -17.12 -26.00
C GLU A 89 -6.98 -15.98 -25.49
N CYS A 90 -7.50 -15.23 -24.49
CA CYS A 90 -6.75 -14.13 -23.88
C CYS A 90 -6.91 -14.15 -22.35
N THR A 91 -5.82 -13.90 -21.61
CA THR A 91 -5.89 -13.74 -20.15
C THR A 91 -5.26 -12.43 -19.69
N ILE A 92 -5.90 -11.81 -18.71
CA ILE A 92 -5.40 -10.60 -18.03
C ILE A 92 -5.31 -10.91 -16.53
N PHE A 93 -4.10 -10.75 -15.98
CA PHE A 93 -3.86 -10.88 -14.54
C PHE A 93 -3.63 -9.48 -13.96
N ASP A 94 -4.66 -8.88 -13.36
CA ASP A 94 -4.57 -7.56 -12.76
C ASP A 94 -3.96 -7.63 -11.36
N GLU A 95 -3.13 -6.64 -11.02
CA GLU A 95 -2.32 -6.61 -9.79
C GLU A 95 -1.56 -7.94 -9.57
N ALA A 96 -0.79 -8.33 -10.58
CA ALA A 96 -0.10 -9.63 -10.65
C ALA A 96 0.85 -9.93 -9.46
N HIS A 97 1.16 -8.94 -8.62
CA HIS A 97 1.89 -9.17 -7.36
C HIS A 97 1.12 -10.02 -6.33
N HIS A 98 -0.19 -10.25 -6.55
CA HIS A 98 -1.01 -11.19 -5.77
C HIS A 98 -0.86 -12.65 -6.21
N ILE A 99 -0.15 -12.93 -7.29
CA ILE A 99 0.10 -14.29 -7.73
C ILE A 99 1.01 -14.99 -6.71
N SER A 100 0.42 -15.83 -5.87
CA SER A 100 1.12 -16.66 -4.89
C SER A 100 1.61 -17.97 -5.52
N PRO A 101 2.54 -18.73 -4.88
CA PRO A 101 2.97 -20.03 -5.38
C PRO A 101 1.81 -20.99 -5.66
N ARG A 102 0.77 -21.01 -4.82
CA ARG A 102 -0.44 -21.81 -5.05
C ARG A 102 -1.18 -21.40 -6.32
N VAL A 103 -1.29 -20.08 -6.56
CA VAL A 103 -1.95 -19.53 -7.76
C VAL A 103 -1.14 -19.87 -9.02
N VAL A 104 0.20 -19.85 -8.94
CA VAL A 104 1.09 -20.29 -10.04
C VAL A 104 0.74 -21.71 -10.50
N GLU A 105 0.55 -22.65 -9.57
CA GLU A 105 0.21 -24.05 -9.94
C GLU A 105 -1.15 -24.15 -10.64
N ILE A 106 -2.10 -23.30 -10.29
CA ILE A 106 -3.41 -23.26 -10.97
C ILE A 106 -3.26 -22.63 -12.36
N ILE A 107 -2.52 -21.53 -12.49
CA ILE A 107 -2.29 -20.86 -13.79
C ILE A 107 -1.65 -21.81 -14.80
N LYS A 108 -0.75 -22.70 -14.38
CA LYS A 108 -0.17 -23.73 -15.25
C LYS A 108 -1.21 -24.62 -15.93
N THR A 109 -2.38 -24.78 -15.34
CA THR A 109 -3.48 -25.59 -15.90
C THR A 109 -4.37 -24.81 -16.86
N ILE A 110 -4.21 -23.48 -16.95
CA ILE A 110 -4.98 -22.61 -17.83
C ILE A 110 -4.18 -22.42 -19.12
N LYS A 111 -4.78 -22.84 -20.24
CA LYS A 111 -4.19 -22.66 -21.57
C LYS A 111 -4.69 -21.34 -22.16
N SER A 112 -3.78 -20.47 -22.52
CA SER A 112 -4.08 -19.21 -23.22
C SER A 112 -2.88 -18.82 -24.09
N PRO A 113 -3.07 -18.55 -25.39
CA PRO A 113 -2.00 -18.08 -26.25
C PRO A 113 -1.55 -16.67 -25.95
N TYR A 114 -2.43 -15.79 -25.45
CA TYR A 114 -2.15 -14.37 -25.21
C TYR A 114 -2.36 -14.00 -23.75
N ASN A 115 -1.28 -13.60 -23.07
CA ASN A 115 -1.34 -13.32 -21.64
C ASN A 115 -0.71 -11.96 -21.33
N ILE A 116 -1.43 -11.12 -20.59
CA ILE A 116 -0.86 -9.89 -20.06
C ILE A 116 -1.04 -9.84 -18.54
N LEU A 117 0.07 -9.61 -17.85
CA LEU A 117 0.15 -9.46 -16.41
C LEU A 117 0.40 -7.98 -16.10
N LEU A 118 -0.50 -7.36 -15.35
CA LEU A 118 -0.46 -5.94 -15.01
C LEU A 118 -0.15 -5.78 -13.53
N SER A 119 0.85 -4.99 -13.18
CA SER A 119 1.18 -4.70 -11.78
C SER A 119 1.94 -3.39 -11.65
N ALA A 120 1.96 -2.80 -10.45
CA ALA A 120 2.86 -1.70 -10.14
C ALA A 120 4.26 -2.21 -9.79
N THR A 121 4.35 -3.38 -9.14
CA THR A 121 5.61 -3.99 -8.70
C THR A 121 5.45 -5.50 -8.62
N VAL A 122 6.46 -6.23 -9.05
CA VAL A 122 6.58 -7.67 -8.80
C VAL A 122 7.98 -7.94 -8.24
N LYS A 123 8.08 -8.71 -7.17
CA LYS A 123 9.37 -9.07 -6.58
C LYS A 123 10.13 -9.99 -7.54
N ALA A 124 11.46 -9.80 -7.66
CA ALA A 124 12.31 -10.55 -8.58
C ALA A 124 12.12 -12.07 -8.48
N GLN A 125 12.07 -12.62 -7.26
CA GLN A 125 11.86 -14.06 -7.02
C GLN A 125 10.56 -14.62 -7.62
N TYR A 126 9.52 -13.77 -7.78
CA TYR A 126 8.27 -14.19 -8.41
C TYR A 126 8.32 -14.09 -9.93
N ILE A 127 9.13 -13.16 -10.47
CA ILE A 127 9.32 -13.03 -11.93
C ILE A 127 9.89 -14.34 -12.51
N ASP A 128 10.86 -14.95 -11.84
CA ASP A 128 11.43 -16.23 -12.29
C ASP A 128 10.40 -17.36 -12.26
N SER A 129 9.52 -17.36 -11.27
CA SER A 129 8.41 -18.31 -11.21
C SER A 129 7.40 -18.10 -12.35
N LEU A 130 7.10 -16.85 -12.70
CA LEU A 130 6.21 -16.49 -13.81
C LEU A 130 6.83 -16.85 -15.17
N LYS A 131 8.14 -16.64 -15.36
CA LYS A 131 8.86 -17.04 -16.59
C LYS A 131 8.82 -18.55 -16.84
N ARG A 132 8.71 -19.38 -15.79
CA ARG A 132 8.55 -20.84 -15.92
C ARG A 132 7.12 -21.24 -16.34
N VAL A 133 6.14 -20.38 -16.15
CA VAL A 133 4.73 -20.63 -16.50
C VAL A 133 4.41 -20.06 -17.87
N PHE A 134 4.85 -18.85 -18.14
CA PHE A 134 4.60 -18.15 -19.38
C PHE A 134 5.87 -18.18 -20.25
N ASN A 135 5.86 -19.03 -21.27
CA ASN A 135 6.99 -19.12 -22.20
C ASN A 135 7.24 -17.75 -22.85
N ASN A 136 8.50 -17.35 -22.97
CA ASN A 136 8.91 -16.08 -23.58
C ASN A 136 8.23 -14.85 -22.92
N LEU A 137 8.06 -14.87 -21.57
CA LEU A 137 7.50 -13.75 -20.83
C LEU A 137 8.41 -12.52 -20.93
N TYR A 138 7.96 -11.52 -21.66
CA TYR A 138 8.64 -10.23 -21.72
C TYR A 138 8.27 -9.36 -20.51
N CYS A 139 9.27 -8.79 -19.85
CA CYS A 139 9.07 -7.93 -18.67
C CYS A 139 9.30 -6.47 -19.06
N TYR A 140 8.22 -5.72 -19.26
CA TYR A 140 8.26 -4.29 -19.47
C TYR A 140 8.17 -3.58 -18.12
N ARG A 141 9.05 -2.63 -17.86
CA ARG A 141 9.08 -1.93 -16.57
C ARG A 141 9.33 -0.44 -16.75
N ILE A 142 8.51 0.37 -16.07
CA ILE A 142 8.76 1.77 -15.79
C ILE A 142 8.57 1.98 -14.29
N SER A 143 9.57 2.48 -13.60
CA SER A 143 9.48 2.86 -12.19
C SER A 143 8.73 4.18 -12.01
N ALA A 144 8.22 4.44 -10.79
CA ALA A 144 7.61 5.74 -10.48
C ALA A 144 8.59 6.90 -10.70
N LYS A 145 9.87 6.70 -10.36
CA LYS A 145 10.94 7.69 -10.58
C LYS A 145 11.14 8.00 -12.06
N GLU A 146 11.24 6.98 -12.90
CA GLU A 146 11.37 7.17 -14.36
C GLU A 146 10.14 7.87 -14.94
N ALA A 147 8.94 7.51 -14.46
CA ALA A 147 7.71 8.15 -14.92
C ALA A 147 7.64 9.64 -14.50
N ILE A 148 8.12 10.00 -13.34
CA ILE A 148 8.23 11.39 -12.87
C ILE A 148 9.30 12.12 -13.68
N ASN A 149 10.51 11.58 -13.78
CA ASN A 149 11.63 12.21 -14.51
C ASN A 149 11.32 12.46 -16.00
N ASN A 150 10.48 11.60 -16.59
CA ASN A 150 10.03 11.75 -17.97
C ASN A 150 8.73 12.58 -18.10
N ASN A 151 8.29 13.28 -17.05
CA ASN A 151 7.04 14.06 -17.01
C ASN A 151 5.77 13.26 -17.38
N ILE A 152 5.81 11.94 -17.20
CA ILE A 152 4.66 11.06 -17.42
C ILE A 152 3.70 11.11 -16.22
N LEU A 153 4.26 11.20 -15.02
CA LEU A 153 3.53 11.46 -13.78
C LEU A 153 3.96 12.80 -13.20
N PRO A 154 3.06 13.55 -12.56
CA PRO A 154 3.41 14.78 -11.89
C PRO A 154 4.32 14.50 -10.68
N ASP A 155 5.26 15.42 -10.43
CA ASP A 155 6.14 15.35 -9.26
C ASP A 155 5.44 15.98 -8.06
N PRO A 156 5.28 15.25 -6.94
CA PRO A 156 4.55 15.76 -5.79
C PRO A 156 5.39 16.74 -4.96
N LYS A 157 4.78 17.81 -4.47
CA LYS A 157 5.35 18.56 -3.33
C LYS A 157 5.21 17.72 -2.07
N VAL A 158 6.29 17.54 -1.33
CA VAL A 158 6.33 16.70 -0.13
C VAL A 158 6.65 17.56 1.10
N PHE A 159 5.74 17.61 2.05
CA PHE A 159 5.94 18.29 3.34
C PHE A 159 6.20 17.25 4.43
N LEU A 160 7.40 17.28 4.97
CA LEU A 160 7.85 16.43 6.08
C LEU A 160 7.68 17.18 7.40
N LEU A 161 6.82 16.68 8.28
CA LEU A 161 6.60 17.25 9.62
C LEU A 161 7.25 16.33 10.67
N PRO A 162 8.47 16.64 11.13
CA PRO A 162 9.17 15.85 12.13
C PRO A 162 8.55 16.03 13.51
N LEU A 163 8.23 14.91 14.16
CA LEU A 163 7.72 14.81 15.52
C LEU A 163 8.78 14.16 16.42
N THR A 164 8.67 14.37 17.72
CA THR A 164 9.50 13.73 18.74
C THR A 164 8.66 12.91 19.69
N LEU A 165 9.15 11.72 20.07
CA LEU A 165 8.51 10.93 21.13
C LEU A 165 8.70 11.62 22.48
N ASP A 166 7.68 11.57 23.33
CA ASP A 166 7.77 12.10 24.69
C ASP A 166 8.80 11.31 25.51
N THR A 167 9.71 12.07 26.13
CA THR A 167 10.79 11.53 26.98
C THR A 167 10.56 11.83 28.48
N LYS A 168 9.51 12.60 28.81
CA LYS A 168 9.29 13.11 30.17
C LYS A 168 8.07 12.48 30.86
N HIS A 169 6.94 12.41 30.15
CA HIS A 169 5.69 11.96 30.74
C HIS A 169 5.52 10.43 30.59
N LYS A 170 5.18 9.76 31.67
CA LYS A 170 4.97 8.29 31.69
C LYS A 170 3.51 7.97 31.36
N THR A 171 3.12 8.19 30.11
CA THR A 171 1.76 7.97 29.59
C THR A 171 1.56 6.57 29.02
N GLU A 172 2.63 5.83 28.84
CA GLU A 172 2.63 4.52 28.20
C GLU A 172 2.92 3.39 29.19
N THR A 173 2.63 2.16 28.78
CA THR A 173 2.88 0.96 29.59
C THR A 173 3.65 -0.09 28.83
N ILE A 174 4.52 -0.81 29.55
CA ILE A 174 5.24 -1.99 29.08
C ILE A 174 4.81 -3.18 29.93
N ILE A 175 4.51 -4.32 29.29
CA ILE A 175 4.22 -5.58 29.95
C ILE A 175 5.47 -6.45 29.90
N LEU A 176 5.99 -6.79 31.07
CA LEU A 176 7.10 -7.72 31.22
C LEU A 176 6.58 -9.14 31.37
N HIS A 177 7.11 -10.05 30.58
CA HIS A 177 6.79 -11.47 30.65
C HIS A 177 7.84 -12.24 31.46
N PRO A 178 7.46 -13.30 32.20
CA PRO A 178 8.36 -14.07 33.07
C PRO A 178 9.63 -14.56 32.36
N ASN A 179 9.53 -14.93 31.09
CA ASN A 179 10.64 -15.45 30.28
C ASN A 179 11.35 -14.38 29.44
N GLY A 180 10.99 -13.11 29.59
CA GLY A 180 11.62 -12.00 28.87
C GLY A 180 12.82 -11.48 29.62
N LYS A 181 13.93 -11.21 28.91
CA LYS A 181 14.99 -10.37 29.47
C LYS A 181 14.42 -8.99 29.71
N LEU A 182 14.56 -8.49 30.94
CA LEU A 182 14.19 -7.13 31.29
C LEU A 182 15.05 -6.15 30.49
N ASN A 183 14.41 -5.27 29.73
CA ASN A 183 15.12 -4.22 29.03
C ASN A 183 15.64 -3.16 30.02
N ALA A 184 16.65 -2.39 29.62
CA ALA A 184 17.35 -1.42 30.45
C ALA A 184 16.47 -0.30 31.06
N THR A 185 15.22 -0.20 30.63
CA THR A 185 14.25 0.80 31.08
C THR A 185 13.59 0.49 32.45
N CYS A 186 13.79 -0.72 32.99
CA CYS A 186 13.28 -1.08 34.31
C CYS A 186 14.19 -0.61 35.42
N SER A 187 13.61 0.03 36.48
CA SER A 187 14.35 0.27 37.72
C SER A 187 14.74 -1.05 38.38
N TYR A 188 15.86 -1.03 39.14
CA TYR A 188 16.36 -2.21 39.85
C TYR A 188 15.32 -2.85 40.81
N GLU A 189 14.53 -2.02 41.48
CA GLU A 189 13.47 -2.46 42.39
C GLU A 189 12.38 -3.28 41.68
N LYS A 190 11.93 -2.81 40.52
CA LYS A 190 10.93 -3.52 39.70
C LYS A 190 11.49 -4.79 39.05
N ARG A 191 12.79 -4.84 38.73
CA ARG A 191 13.45 -6.09 38.34
C ARG A 191 13.40 -7.13 39.43
N TRP A 192 13.67 -6.72 40.67
CA TRP A 192 13.66 -7.59 41.84
C TRP A 192 12.26 -8.12 42.15
N GLU A 193 11.25 -7.30 42.07
CA GLU A 193 9.86 -7.68 42.25
C GLU A 193 9.41 -8.69 41.17
N TYR A 194 9.85 -8.50 39.94
CA TYR A 194 9.60 -9.42 38.84
C TYR A 194 10.23 -10.80 39.06
N PHE A 195 11.47 -10.87 39.50
CA PHE A 195 12.13 -12.13 39.77
C PHE A 195 11.55 -12.87 40.99
N LYS A 196 11.06 -12.16 41.99
CA LYS A 196 10.38 -12.75 43.13
C LYS A 196 8.99 -13.33 42.81
N LYS A 197 8.25 -12.68 41.89
CA LYS A 197 6.90 -13.14 41.48
C LYS A 197 7.00 -13.94 40.17
N LYS A 198 7.61 -15.10 40.20
CA LYS A 198 7.64 -16.04 39.06
C LYS A 198 6.22 -16.23 38.52
N ASN A 199 5.98 -15.99 37.22
CA ASN A 199 4.74 -16.16 36.47
C ASN A 199 3.72 -15.00 36.50
N VAL A 200 4.00 -13.85 37.07
CA VAL A 200 3.10 -12.70 37.03
C VAL A 200 3.54 -11.71 35.94
N LYS A 201 2.60 -11.24 35.13
CA LYS A 201 2.83 -10.12 34.22
C LYS A 201 3.02 -8.84 35.02
N VAL A 202 4.18 -8.23 34.97
CA VAL A 202 4.44 -6.93 35.61
C VAL A 202 4.23 -5.81 34.61
N THR A 203 3.34 -4.88 34.90
CA THR A 203 3.10 -3.68 34.10
C THR A 203 3.89 -2.51 34.67
N ILE A 204 4.66 -1.83 33.82
CA ILE A 204 5.47 -0.69 34.18
C ILE A 204 5.01 0.52 33.37
N GLN A 205 4.82 1.65 34.04
CA GLN A 205 4.59 2.92 33.34
C GLN A 205 5.90 3.46 32.80
N CYS A 206 5.86 3.93 31.56
CA CYS A 206 7.03 4.43 30.86
C CYS A 206 6.68 5.60 29.91
N THR A 207 7.70 6.29 29.41
CA THR A 207 7.53 7.32 28.38
C THR A 207 7.36 6.67 27.01
N GLU A 208 6.90 7.45 26.02
CA GLU A 208 6.81 6.99 24.62
C GLU A 208 8.18 6.50 24.11
N SER A 209 9.25 7.24 24.38
CA SER A 209 10.62 6.88 23.99
C SER A 209 11.04 5.54 24.59
N GLN A 210 10.78 5.31 25.88
CA GLN A 210 11.10 4.05 26.55
C GLN A 210 10.30 2.87 25.95
N LYS A 211 9.01 3.06 25.67
CA LYS A 211 8.19 2.06 25.00
C LYS A 211 8.69 1.72 23.62
N TYR A 212 9.08 2.73 22.83
CA TYR A 212 9.65 2.51 21.51
C TYR A 212 10.93 1.66 21.56
N LEU A 213 11.83 1.95 22.51
CA LEU A 213 13.05 1.19 22.71
C LEU A 213 12.78 -0.26 23.10
N ASP A 214 11.82 -0.50 24.00
CA ASP A 214 11.41 -1.84 24.41
C ASP A 214 10.84 -2.66 23.24
N MET A 215 9.92 -2.06 22.48
CA MET A 215 9.37 -2.69 21.27
C MET A 215 10.45 -3.00 20.25
N SER A 216 11.39 -2.08 20.03
CA SER A 216 12.49 -2.23 19.06
C SER A 216 13.45 -3.35 19.47
N GLY A 217 13.83 -3.42 20.74
CA GLY A 217 14.65 -4.50 21.27
C GLY A 217 13.97 -5.87 21.19
N SER A 218 12.67 -5.93 21.39
CA SER A 218 11.89 -7.17 21.24
C SER A 218 11.83 -7.63 19.78
N ILE A 219 11.66 -6.71 18.85
CA ILE A 219 11.66 -6.97 17.40
C ILE A 219 13.02 -7.49 16.95
N GLU A 220 14.12 -6.84 17.38
CA GLU A 220 15.47 -7.23 17.00
C GLU A 220 15.83 -8.64 17.51
N ARG A 221 15.46 -8.97 18.75
CA ARG A 221 15.64 -10.34 19.29
C ARG A 221 14.90 -11.39 18.47
N LEU A 222 13.62 -11.14 18.13
CA LEU A 222 12.83 -12.08 17.33
C LEU A 222 13.37 -12.21 15.90
N LYS A 223 13.85 -11.12 15.31
CA LYS A 223 14.49 -11.10 13.99
C LYS A 223 15.75 -11.96 14.00
N ASN A 224 16.63 -11.76 14.97
CA ASN A 224 17.87 -12.52 15.08
C ASN A 224 17.57 -14.02 15.30
N MET A 225 16.61 -14.36 16.18
CA MET A 225 16.17 -15.73 16.36
C MET A 225 15.60 -16.34 15.06
N ALA A 226 14.80 -15.58 14.29
CA ALA A 226 14.24 -16.05 13.05
C ALA A 226 15.32 -16.33 11.99
N ILE A 227 16.34 -15.49 11.92
CA ILE A 227 17.47 -15.64 10.99
C ILE A 227 18.33 -16.84 11.41
N THR A 228 18.70 -16.94 12.69
CA THR A 228 19.59 -18.00 13.17
C THR A 228 18.95 -19.39 13.08
N THR A 229 17.65 -19.49 13.36
CA THR A 229 16.96 -20.79 13.39
C THR A 229 16.25 -21.16 12.08
N GLY A 230 16.13 -20.24 11.13
CA GLY A 230 15.30 -20.42 9.92
C GLY A 230 13.80 -20.59 10.20
N SER A 231 13.36 -20.40 11.45
CA SER A 231 12.00 -20.70 11.92
C SER A 231 10.96 -19.74 11.33
N GLN A 232 10.01 -20.29 10.58
CA GLN A 232 8.87 -19.52 10.03
C GLN A 232 7.98 -18.95 11.15
N VAL A 233 7.85 -19.66 12.27
CA VAL A 233 7.07 -19.18 13.45
C VAL A 233 7.71 -17.92 14.03
N ARG A 234 9.04 -17.92 14.22
CA ARG A 234 9.78 -16.75 14.72
C ARG A 234 9.72 -15.57 13.74
N LYS A 235 9.80 -15.87 12.46
CA LYS A 235 9.62 -14.85 11.41
C LYS A 235 8.23 -14.20 11.46
N ASN A 236 7.18 -15.00 11.63
CA ASN A 236 5.83 -14.46 11.76
C ASN A 236 5.66 -13.62 13.04
N GLN A 237 6.21 -14.07 14.17
CA GLN A 237 6.22 -13.31 15.43
C GLN A 237 6.95 -11.96 15.28
N TRP A 238 8.12 -11.95 14.66
CA TRP A 238 8.87 -10.74 14.36
C TRP A 238 8.06 -9.77 13.51
N LEU A 239 7.49 -10.24 12.38
CA LEU A 239 6.68 -9.40 11.49
C LEU A 239 5.45 -8.83 12.19
N HIS A 240 4.79 -9.63 13.03
CA HIS A 240 3.64 -9.18 13.83
C HIS A 240 4.05 -8.06 14.79
N LYS A 241 5.13 -8.23 15.55
CA LYS A 241 5.63 -7.20 16.49
C LYS A 241 6.09 -5.93 15.77
N ALA A 242 6.71 -6.05 14.60
CA ALA A 242 7.06 -4.90 13.77
C ALA A 242 5.82 -4.13 13.30
N GLY A 243 4.74 -4.86 12.93
CA GLY A 243 3.44 -4.28 12.59
C GLY A 243 2.79 -3.56 13.78
N GLU A 244 2.82 -4.16 14.99
CA GLU A 244 2.31 -3.53 16.22
C GLU A 244 3.03 -2.20 16.51
N ARG A 245 4.36 -2.13 16.36
CA ARG A 245 5.12 -0.90 16.54
C ARG A 245 4.71 0.20 15.54
N LEU A 246 4.57 -0.14 14.27
CA LEU A 246 4.11 0.84 13.27
C LEU A 246 2.69 1.32 13.54
N LYS A 247 1.80 0.42 13.99
CA LYS A 247 0.44 0.77 14.40
C LYS A 247 0.45 1.72 15.60
N TRP A 248 1.28 1.47 16.59
CA TRP A 248 1.42 2.31 17.77
C TRP A 248 1.95 3.72 17.40
N LEU A 249 3.04 3.82 16.60
CA LEU A 249 3.53 5.11 16.08
C LEU A 249 2.44 5.87 15.31
N SER A 250 1.64 5.16 14.53
CA SER A 250 0.54 5.76 13.78
C SER A 250 -0.55 6.31 14.72
N ASN A 251 -0.87 5.61 15.80
CA ASN A 251 -1.87 6.04 16.77
C ASN A 251 -1.43 7.30 17.54
N LEU A 252 -0.13 7.46 17.84
CA LEU A 252 0.39 8.68 18.45
C LEU A 252 0.15 9.94 17.59
N LYS A 253 0.03 9.77 16.27
CA LYS A 253 -0.28 10.87 15.35
C LYS A 253 -1.74 11.32 15.40
N ASN A 254 -2.63 10.58 16.08
CA ASN A 254 -4.04 10.95 16.18
C ASN A 254 -4.26 12.34 16.82
N ALA A 255 -3.31 12.83 17.60
CA ALA A 255 -3.37 14.18 18.20
C ALA A 255 -3.06 15.30 17.18
N ILE A 256 -2.19 15.04 16.19
CA ILE A 256 -1.74 16.06 15.24
C ILE A 256 -2.56 16.08 13.94
N ILE A 257 -3.04 14.92 13.48
CA ILE A 257 -3.77 14.78 12.20
C ILE A 257 -5.02 15.71 12.14
N PRO A 258 -5.88 15.79 13.16
CA PRO A 258 -7.05 16.70 13.12
C PRO A 258 -6.65 18.16 12.97
N ARG A 259 -5.53 18.57 13.56
CA ARG A 259 -5.01 19.94 13.44
C ARG A 259 -4.53 20.23 12.02
N ILE A 260 -3.87 19.26 11.37
CA ILE A 260 -3.48 19.37 9.96
C ILE A 260 -4.73 19.48 9.08
N LEU A 261 -5.74 18.64 9.31
CA LEU A 261 -6.98 18.66 8.54
C LEU A 261 -7.75 19.97 8.69
N LEU A 262 -7.67 20.63 9.87
CA LEU A 262 -8.29 21.94 10.10
C LEU A 262 -7.64 23.04 9.24
N GLU A 263 -6.30 23.03 9.12
CA GLU A 263 -5.59 23.98 8.24
C GLU A 263 -5.87 23.71 6.75
N LEU A 264 -6.27 22.48 6.41
CA LEU A 264 -6.56 22.04 5.04
C LEU A 264 -8.07 21.93 4.77
N LYS A 265 -8.93 22.64 5.52
CA LYS A 265 -10.40 22.50 5.49
C LYS A 265 -11.01 22.63 4.09
N ASP A 266 -10.43 23.46 3.25
CA ASP A 266 -10.92 23.78 1.90
C ASP A 266 -10.28 22.89 0.81
N GLU A 267 -9.33 22.03 1.18
CA GLU A 267 -8.59 21.16 0.28
C GLU A 267 -9.11 19.72 0.27
N ARG A 268 -8.94 19.05 -0.85
CA ARG A 268 -9.34 17.64 -0.99
C ARG A 268 -8.26 16.71 -0.48
N VAL A 269 -8.50 16.13 0.69
CA VAL A 269 -7.52 15.35 1.44
C VAL A 269 -7.95 13.89 1.60
N LEU A 270 -7.04 12.97 1.24
CA LEU A 270 -7.11 11.57 1.61
C LEU A 270 -6.12 11.27 2.74
N THR A 271 -6.62 10.89 3.91
CA THR A 271 -5.80 10.47 5.05
C THR A 271 -5.62 8.95 5.06
N PHE A 272 -4.37 8.48 4.95
CA PHE A 272 -4.02 7.07 5.02
C PHE A 272 -3.84 6.62 6.46
N CYS A 273 -4.72 5.72 6.91
CA CYS A 273 -4.75 5.18 8.27
C CYS A 273 -4.20 3.75 8.36
N ASN A 274 -3.87 3.29 9.57
CA ASN A 274 -3.36 1.94 9.84
C ASN A 274 -4.46 0.91 10.07
N SER A 275 -5.61 1.33 10.56
CA SER A 275 -6.69 0.47 11.02
C SER A 275 -8.07 1.11 10.82
N ILE A 276 -9.10 0.30 10.87
CA ILE A 276 -10.49 0.75 10.86
C ILE A 276 -10.73 1.71 12.02
N GLN A 277 -10.29 1.36 13.23
CA GLN A 277 -10.43 2.20 14.41
C GLN A 277 -9.79 3.59 14.21
N GLN A 278 -8.61 3.67 13.60
CA GLN A 278 -7.99 4.96 13.32
C GLN A 278 -8.79 5.79 12.31
N THR A 279 -9.40 5.16 11.30
CA THR A 279 -10.25 5.89 10.35
C THR A 279 -11.45 6.53 11.04
N GLU A 280 -12.05 5.84 12.00
CA GLU A 280 -13.21 6.32 12.77
C GLU A 280 -12.83 7.44 13.76
N ILE A 281 -11.65 7.34 14.40
CA ILE A 281 -11.13 8.38 15.30
C ILE A 281 -10.82 9.68 14.55
N LEU A 282 -10.23 9.57 13.35
CA LEU A 282 -9.73 10.73 12.61
C LEU A 282 -10.79 11.44 11.76
N GLY A 283 -11.93 10.81 11.47
CA GLY A 283 -12.96 11.45 10.68
C GLY A 283 -14.27 10.68 10.57
N LYS A 284 -15.36 11.44 10.35
CA LYS A 284 -16.69 10.87 10.12
C LYS A 284 -16.81 10.22 8.73
N ASN A 285 -16.09 10.75 7.74
CA ASN A 285 -16.12 10.31 6.36
C ASN A 285 -15.05 9.21 6.15
N CYS A 286 -15.31 8.01 6.67
CA CYS A 286 -14.35 6.92 6.63
C CYS A 286 -14.69 5.87 5.57
N ILE A 287 -13.64 5.40 4.87
CA ILE A 287 -13.71 4.33 3.88
C ILE A 287 -12.97 3.11 4.45
N ASN A 288 -13.73 2.12 4.86
CA ASN A 288 -13.20 0.87 5.40
C ASN A 288 -14.16 -0.30 5.17
N SER A 289 -13.70 -1.53 5.38
CA SER A 289 -14.46 -2.75 5.10
C SER A 289 -15.69 -2.98 6.00
N LYS A 290 -15.78 -2.29 7.14
CA LYS A 290 -16.91 -2.38 8.07
C LYS A 290 -17.96 -1.30 7.85
N ASN A 291 -17.57 -0.17 7.24
CA ASN A 291 -18.48 0.95 7.00
C ASN A 291 -19.34 0.67 5.75
N LYS A 292 -20.63 0.35 5.95
CA LYS A 292 -21.60 0.13 4.87
C LYS A 292 -21.79 1.35 3.96
N LYS A 293 -21.48 2.56 4.45
CA LYS A 293 -21.57 3.81 3.70
C LYS A 293 -20.29 4.15 2.90
N SER A 294 -19.27 3.29 2.91
CA SER A 294 -17.99 3.56 2.23
C SER A 294 -18.17 3.92 0.75
N THR A 295 -19.08 3.25 0.03
CA THR A 295 -19.36 3.54 -1.38
C THR A 295 -20.01 4.92 -1.56
N GLN A 296 -20.95 5.29 -0.69
CA GLN A 296 -21.59 6.62 -0.73
C GLN A 296 -20.57 7.70 -0.36
N THR A 297 -19.79 7.51 0.71
CA THR A 297 -18.72 8.43 1.11
C THR A 297 -17.71 8.67 -0.02
N LEU A 298 -17.37 7.62 -0.77
CA LEU A 298 -16.49 7.72 -1.93
C LEU A 298 -17.14 8.55 -3.04
N LYS A 299 -18.42 8.32 -3.31
CA LYS A 299 -19.20 9.09 -4.30
C LYS A 299 -19.26 10.55 -3.90
N ASP A 300 -19.65 10.86 -2.66
CA ASP A 300 -19.72 12.22 -2.14
C ASP A 300 -18.39 12.95 -2.22
N PHE A 301 -17.29 12.23 -1.97
CA PHE A 301 -15.94 12.78 -2.17
C PHE A 301 -15.65 13.05 -3.64
N ASN A 302 -15.95 12.13 -4.54
CA ASN A 302 -15.72 12.31 -5.98
C ASN A 302 -16.57 13.46 -6.57
N ASP A 303 -17.79 13.60 -6.10
CA ASP A 303 -18.73 14.66 -6.50
C ASP A 303 -18.41 16.03 -5.86
N GLY A 304 -17.42 16.09 -4.95
CA GLY A 304 -17.00 17.33 -4.29
C GLY A 304 -17.88 17.79 -3.13
N LEU A 305 -18.79 16.93 -2.67
CA LEU A 305 -19.69 17.24 -1.53
C LEU A 305 -18.96 17.20 -0.18
N ILE A 306 -17.86 16.46 -0.11
CA ILE A 306 -16.98 16.39 1.07
C ILE A 306 -15.53 16.52 0.65
N ASN A 307 -14.72 17.24 1.46
CA ASN A 307 -13.33 17.51 1.17
C ASN A 307 -12.36 16.51 1.81
N HIS A 308 -12.73 15.92 2.93
CA HIS A 308 -11.83 15.05 3.69
C HIS A 308 -12.40 13.63 3.80
N ILE A 309 -11.56 12.64 3.51
CA ILE A 309 -11.84 11.23 3.76
C ILE A 309 -10.67 10.57 4.49
N THR A 310 -10.99 9.62 5.35
CA THR A 310 -10.00 8.75 6.00
C THR A 310 -10.14 7.34 5.46
N ALA A 311 -9.04 6.66 5.21
CA ALA A 311 -9.10 5.32 4.64
C ALA A 311 -8.00 4.39 5.14
N CYS A 312 -8.33 3.11 5.30
CA CYS A 312 -7.37 2.04 5.52
C CYS A 312 -7.60 0.91 4.51
N ASN A 313 -6.51 0.33 4.00
CA ASN A 313 -6.44 -0.86 3.12
C ASN A 313 -7.35 -0.89 1.88
N MET A 314 -8.62 -0.44 1.96
CA MET A 314 -9.55 -0.45 0.82
C MET A 314 -9.12 0.49 -0.32
N VAL A 315 -8.51 1.63 0.03
CA VAL A 315 -8.09 2.63 -0.95
C VAL A 315 -6.74 2.27 -1.61
N ASN A 316 -6.01 1.31 -1.07
CA ASN A 316 -4.77 0.85 -1.70
C ASN A 316 -5.05 0.21 -3.07
N GLU A 317 -6.18 -0.48 -3.23
CA GLU A 317 -6.54 -1.20 -4.45
C GLU A 317 -8.00 -0.93 -4.85
N GLY A 318 -8.24 -0.66 -6.12
CA GLY A 318 -9.55 -0.70 -6.74
C GLY A 318 -10.50 0.50 -6.55
N VAL A 319 -10.10 1.52 -5.79
CA VAL A 319 -10.92 2.72 -5.59
C VAL A 319 -10.50 3.81 -6.57
N ASN A 320 -11.45 4.36 -7.31
CA ASN A 320 -11.20 5.53 -8.15
C ASN A 320 -11.48 6.81 -7.35
N LEU A 321 -10.46 7.65 -7.18
CA LEU A 321 -10.55 8.95 -6.54
C LEU A 321 -10.35 10.04 -7.58
N SER A 322 -11.36 10.90 -7.71
CA SER A 322 -11.31 12.06 -8.59
C SER A 322 -10.80 13.27 -7.82
N ASN A 323 -9.89 14.04 -8.44
CA ASN A 323 -9.39 15.31 -7.90
C ASN A 323 -8.88 15.27 -6.44
N CYS A 324 -8.29 14.15 -6.00
CA CYS A 324 -7.65 14.10 -4.70
C CYS A 324 -6.26 14.74 -4.81
N ARG A 325 -6.11 15.96 -4.29
CA ARG A 325 -4.87 16.74 -4.38
C ARG A 325 -3.87 16.36 -3.31
N ILE A 326 -4.33 16.12 -2.07
CA ILE A 326 -3.47 15.95 -0.90
C ILE A 326 -3.56 14.54 -0.33
N GLY A 327 -2.42 13.90 -0.16
CA GLY A 327 -2.26 12.66 0.60
C GLY A 327 -1.63 12.94 1.97
N LEU A 328 -2.39 12.70 3.04
CA LEU A 328 -1.92 12.84 4.42
C LEU A 328 -1.63 11.45 5.01
N TYR A 329 -0.40 11.23 5.42
CA TYR A 329 0.05 9.92 5.91
C TYR A 329 -0.01 9.83 7.45
N ALA A 330 -1.17 9.51 8.01
CA ALA A 330 -1.27 9.14 9.43
C ALA A 330 -0.53 7.83 9.73
N ASN A 331 -0.47 6.94 8.74
CA ASN A 331 0.26 5.68 8.83
C ASN A 331 1.35 5.57 7.76
N LEU A 332 2.56 5.24 8.19
CA LEU A 332 3.68 4.87 7.32
C LEU A 332 3.77 3.34 7.20
N ASN A 333 4.10 2.86 6.01
CA ASN A 333 4.25 1.44 5.73
C ASN A 333 5.57 1.17 5.03
N SER A 334 6.24 0.09 5.40
CA SER A 334 7.53 -0.30 4.83
C SER A 334 7.42 -1.10 3.51
N SER A 335 6.21 -1.48 3.11
CA SER A 335 5.97 -2.21 1.87
C SER A 335 6.01 -1.28 0.66
N ASP A 336 6.91 -1.56 -0.29
CA ASP A 336 7.02 -0.80 -1.54
C ASP A 336 5.70 -0.79 -2.32
N VAL A 337 4.99 -1.92 -2.34
CA VAL A 337 3.70 -2.03 -3.01
C VAL A 337 2.69 -1.02 -2.44
N ILE A 338 2.55 -0.97 -1.10
CA ILE A 338 1.61 -0.06 -0.44
C ILE A 338 2.02 1.40 -0.64
N ILE A 339 3.32 1.71 -0.56
CA ILE A 339 3.85 3.06 -0.81
C ILE A 339 3.45 3.51 -2.22
N ILE A 340 3.73 2.69 -3.23
CA ILE A 340 3.46 3.01 -4.63
C ILE A 340 1.95 3.09 -4.91
N GLN A 341 1.15 2.20 -4.33
CA GLN A 341 -0.31 2.22 -4.50
C GLN A 341 -0.93 3.49 -3.91
N ARG A 342 -0.52 3.90 -2.71
CA ARG A 342 -0.98 5.14 -2.07
C ARG A 342 -0.57 6.37 -2.86
N LEU A 343 0.70 6.43 -3.27
CA LEU A 343 1.22 7.50 -4.11
C LEU A 343 0.39 7.65 -5.39
N GLY A 344 0.13 6.57 -6.08
CA GLY A 344 -0.63 6.62 -7.32
C GLY A 344 -2.09 7.06 -7.19
N ARG A 345 -2.64 7.14 -5.96
CA ARG A 345 -3.96 7.78 -5.77
C ARG A 345 -3.87 9.30 -5.83
N ILE A 346 -2.75 9.85 -5.40
CA ILE A 346 -2.51 11.29 -5.34
C ILE A 346 -1.92 11.82 -6.66
N LEU A 347 -1.06 11.06 -7.32
CA LEU A 347 -0.46 11.44 -8.61
C LEU A 347 -1.46 11.51 -9.80
N ARG A 348 -2.75 11.39 -9.54
CA ARG A 348 -3.81 11.66 -10.53
C ARG A 348 -4.08 13.15 -10.67
N HIS A 349 -3.83 13.92 -9.63
CA HIS A 349 -3.97 15.37 -9.64
C HIS A 349 -2.74 16.00 -10.33
N PRO A 350 -2.89 17.07 -11.13
CA PRO A 350 -1.76 17.71 -11.82
C PRO A 350 -0.75 18.35 -10.87
N SER A 351 -1.17 18.78 -9.68
CA SER A 351 -0.31 19.36 -8.63
C SER A 351 -0.47 18.60 -7.31
N PRO A 352 0.06 17.36 -7.22
CA PRO A 352 -0.12 16.53 -6.04
C PRO A 352 0.72 17.02 -4.86
N ILE A 353 0.17 16.85 -3.66
CA ILE A 353 0.83 17.19 -2.40
C ILE A 353 0.82 16.00 -1.47
N ILE A 354 1.93 15.77 -0.80
CA ILE A 354 2.09 14.70 0.18
C ILE A 354 2.51 15.33 1.51
N ILE A 355 1.79 15.02 2.59
CA ILE A 355 2.11 15.49 3.93
C ILE A 355 2.41 14.29 4.81
N ILE A 356 3.60 14.28 5.40
CA ILE A 356 4.11 13.14 6.18
C ILE A 356 4.53 13.61 7.58
N PRO A 357 3.66 13.54 8.59
CA PRO A 357 4.08 13.60 9.98
C PRO A 357 4.81 12.30 10.34
N TYR A 358 6.01 12.39 10.92
CA TYR A 358 6.83 11.25 11.25
C TYR A 358 7.64 11.47 12.52
N PHE A 359 7.87 10.43 13.30
CA PHE A 359 8.70 10.49 14.49
C PHE A 359 10.18 10.32 14.14
N LYS A 360 11.02 11.33 14.53
CA LYS A 360 12.48 11.28 14.39
C LYS A 360 13.05 10.12 15.21
N HIS A 361 14.18 9.59 14.75
CA HIS A 361 14.93 8.52 15.42
C HIS A 361 14.10 7.24 15.63
N THR A 362 13.09 7.04 14.78
CA THR A 362 12.23 5.85 14.79
C THR A 362 12.18 5.19 13.42
N ARG A 363 11.45 4.05 13.35
CA ARG A 363 11.17 3.38 12.08
C ARG A 363 10.41 4.27 11.08
N ASP A 364 9.67 5.26 11.55
CA ASP A 364 9.01 6.22 10.67
C ASP A 364 10.02 6.97 9.81
N GLU A 365 11.11 7.47 10.41
CA GLU A 365 12.16 8.22 9.69
C GLU A 365 12.83 7.37 8.60
N GLU A 366 13.10 6.10 8.89
CA GLU A 366 13.66 5.19 7.89
C GLU A 366 12.70 4.95 6.72
N ILE A 367 11.39 4.83 7.01
CA ILE A 367 10.36 4.68 5.97
C ILE A 367 10.25 5.95 5.15
N VAL A 368 10.28 7.13 5.77
CA VAL A 368 10.24 8.42 5.06
C VAL A 368 11.42 8.54 4.11
N LYS A 369 12.66 8.26 4.57
CA LYS A 369 13.85 8.25 3.70
C LYS A 369 13.65 7.33 2.49
N LYS A 370 13.09 6.13 2.71
CA LYS A 370 12.79 5.19 1.62
C LYS A 370 11.71 5.70 0.66
N MET A 371 10.68 6.36 1.18
CA MET A 371 9.59 6.91 0.36
C MET A 371 10.07 8.05 -0.54
N THR A 372 10.91 8.92 0.00
CA THR A 372 11.31 10.17 -0.63
C THR A 372 12.47 10.03 -1.62
N VAL A 373 13.20 8.91 -1.63
CA VAL A 373 14.35 8.67 -2.51
C VAL A 373 14.00 8.79 -4.01
N ASN A 374 12.75 8.62 -4.35
CA ASN A 374 12.26 8.64 -5.73
C ASN A 374 11.67 9.99 -6.17
N TYR A 375 11.61 11.00 -5.28
CA TYR A 375 11.07 12.32 -5.57
C TYR A 375 12.19 13.33 -5.83
N ASN A 376 11.84 14.44 -6.49
CA ASN A 376 12.76 15.55 -6.65
C ASN A 376 13.08 16.18 -5.29
N PRO A 377 14.36 16.22 -4.87
CA PRO A 377 14.77 16.80 -3.59
C PRO A 377 14.35 18.27 -3.42
N GLU A 378 14.25 19.03 -4.50
CA GLU A 378 13.82 20.43 -4.49
C GLU A 378 12.36 20.63 -4.10
N LEU A 379 11.54 19.57 -4.25
CA LEU A 379 10.13 19.57 -3.88
C LEU A 379 9.87 18.94 -2.51
N ILE A 380 10.93 18.61 -1.74
CA ILE A 380 10.83 18.05 -0.39
C ILE A 380 11.14 19.13 0.65
N TYR A 381 10.13 19.51 1.40
CA TYR A 381 10.19 20.58 2.41
C TYR A 381 10.08 19.97 3.81
N THR A 382 11.08 20.19 4.67
CA THR A 382 10.97 19.89 6.09
C THR A 382 10.39 21.10 6.81
N ILE A 383 9.19 20.96 7.35
CA ILE A 383 8.44 22.03 8.00
C ILE A 383 8.53 21.91 9.53
N LYS A 384 8.49 23.05 10.23
CA LYS A 384 8.50 23.09 11.70
C LYS A 384 7.08 23.22 12.28
N SER A 385 6.18 23.76 11.52
CA SER A 385 4.79 24.00 11.90
C SER A 385 3.83 23.61 10.77
N ILE A 386 2.61 23.25 11.13
CA ILE A 386 1.52 22.99 10.17
C ILE A 386 1.26 24.22 9.31
N LYS A 387 1.41 25.44 9.87
CA LYS A 387 1.24 26.71 9.15
C LYS A 387 2.27 26.94 8.02
N ASP A 388 3.35 26.17 8.02
CA ASP A 388 4.38 26.27 6.97
C ASP A 388 3.98 25.50 5.69
N ILE A 389 2.84 24.81 5.68
CA ILE A 389 2.32 24.12 4.49
C ILE A 389 1.82 25.20 3.50
N LYS A 390 2.64 25.46 2.48
CA LYS A 390 2.28 26.36 1.37
C LYS A 390 1.78 25.52 0.20
N LEU A 391 0.49 25.60 -0.07
CA LEU A 391 -0.23 24.83 -1.10
C LEU A 391 -0.02 25.39 -2.50
#